data_a6e2e1bd841f6146eb26562d7bc3df33
#
_entry.id   a6e2e1bd841f6146eb26562d7bc3df33
#
_cell.length_a   1.000
_cell.length_b   1.000
_cell.length_c   1.000
_cell.angle_alpha   90.00
_cell.angle_beta   90.00
_cell.angle_gamma   90.00
#
_symmetry.space_group_name_H-M   'P 1'
#
loop_
_entity.id
_entity.type
_entity.pdbx_description
1 polymer ?
#
loop_
_entity_poly.entity_id
_entity_poly.type
_entity_poly.pdbx_seq_one_letter_code
_entity_poly.pdbx_strand_id
1 'polypeptide(L)'
;MESRLPKIKSIVKQTANWVIRIMGSLILLFLVWYAMRTLQYMLPVAGHEDLVEIPDSVIRNLAAAALILLLYAVLTAVEKKAGDKIVIWCKRIAVTLGMLWQGIAGLCWVLAADRVPSADQASVIGAAIDFIQGDYGTLAPDHYCGLYAHQLGPVAMEEMLFRILGEADYHVIQIVFVLLNVAGIYCIYGILKEVSGRLAVVVMGTLLAGSCMKSEAKRS
;
A
#
# COMPACT_ATOMS: atom_id res chain seq x y z
N MET A 1 -24.96 24.39 38.65
CA MET A 1 -23.70 23.70 38.39
C MET A 1 -23.74 22.89 37.08
N GLU A 2 -24.89 22.39 36.67
CA GLU A 2 -25.08 21.56 35.44
C GLU A 2 -24.85 22.26 34.09
N SER A 3 -25.02 23.60 34.01
CA SER A 3 -24.89 24.32 32.73
C SER A 3 -23.43 24.50 32.22
N ARG A 4 -22.42 24.25 33.06
CA ARG A 4 -21.00 24.41 32.68
C ARG A 4 -20.38 23.17 32.06
N LEU A 5 -20.90 22.00 32.34
CA LEU A 5 -20.38 20.69 31.82
C LEU A 5 -20.37 20.57 30.30
N PRO A 6 -21.45 20.93 29.55
CA PRO A 6 -21.46 20.84 28.12
C PRO A 6 -20.45 21.79 27.44
N LYS A 7 -20.24 22.98 28.03
CA LYS A 7 -19.28 23.95 27.50
C LYS A 7 -17.82 23.50 27.69
N ILE A 8 -17.50 22.87 28.81
CA ILE A 8 -16.17 22.29 29.06
C ILE A 8 -15.90 21.14 28.10
N LYS A 9 -16.86 20.22 27.88
CA LYS A 9 -16.73 19.12 26.91
C LYS A 9 -16.50 19.63 25.47
N SER A 10 -17.18 20.69 25.07
CA SER A 10 -17.00 21.33 23.76
C SER A 10 -15.59 21.91 23.60
N ILE A 11 -15.11 22.65 24.62
CA ILE A 11 -13.76 23.22 24.59
C ILE A 11 -12.70 22.14 24.54
N VAL A 12 -12.80 21.08 25.35
CA VAL A 12 -11.86 19.97 25.37
C VAL A 12 -11.82 19.27 23.99
N LYS A 13 -12.99 19.02 23.40
CA LYS A 13 -13.07 18.41 22.05
C LYS A 13 -12.43 19.31 20.98
N GLN A 14 -12.66 20.60 21.05
CA GLN A 14 -12.08 21.56 20.10
C GLN A 14 -10.56 21.64 20.26
N THR A 15 -10.05 21.71 21.48
CA THR A 15 -8.63 21.73 21.77
C THR A 15 -7.96 20.42 21.31
N ALA A 16 -8.55 19.26 21.61
CA ALA A 16 -8.04 17.98 21.15
C ALA A 16 -7.96 17.92 19.61
N ASN A 17 -8.99 18.39 18.92
CA ASN A 17 -8.97 18.44 17.44
C ASN A 17 -7.87 19.36 16.89
N TRP A 18 -7.61 20.51 17.54
CA TRP A 18 -6.51 21.39 17.16
C TRP A 18 -5.15 20.73 17.38
N VAL A 19 -4.94 20.11 18.53
CA VAL A 19 -3.71 19.38 18.83
C VAL A 19 -3.45 18.28 17.82
N ILE A 20 -4.46 17.46 17.51
CA ILE A 20 -4.34 16.39 16.50
C ILE A 20 -3.99 16.96 15.12
N ARG A 21 -4.61 18.06 14.71
CA ARG A 21 -4.31 18.72 13.42
C ARG A 21 -2.89 19.25 13.38
N ILE A 22 -2.43 19.93 14.42
CA ILE A 22 -1.08 20.49 14.50
C ILE A 22 -0.05 19.35 14.48
N MET A 23 -0.21 18.34 15.33
CA MET A 23 0.68 17.19 15.38
C MET A 23 0.73 16.44 14.04
N GLY A 24 -0.44 16.17 13.46
CA GLY A 24 -0.54 15.52 12.15
C GLY A 24 0.13 16.35 11.04
N SER A 25 -0.04 17.67 11.08
CA SER A 25 0.62 18.56 10.11
C SER A 25 2.16 18.57 10.27
N LEU A 26 2.65 18.59 11.49
CA LEU A 26 4.11 18.54 11.76
C LEU A 26 4.72 17.22 11.30
N ILE A 27 4.07 16.09 11.60
CA ILE A 27 4.48 14.76 11.15
C ILE A 27 4.50 14.71 9.61
N LEU A 28 3.42 15.20 8.97
CA LEU A 28 3.32 15.22 7.51
C LEU A 28 4.43 16.08 6.88
N LEU A 29 4.69 17.27 7.42
CA LEU A 29 5.76 18.14 6.96
C LEU A 29 7.14 17.48 7.09
N PHE A 30 7.39 16.81 8.21
CA PHE A 30 8.63 16.05 8.40
C PHE A 30 8.77 14.92 7.38
N LEU A 31 7.71 14.12 7.18
CA LEU A 31 7.73 13.02 6.20
C LEU A 31 7.93 13.53 4.77
N VAL A 32 7.28 14.62 4.39
CA VAL A 32 7.44 15.26 3.08
C VAL A 32 8.87 15.77 2.92
N TRP A 33 9.42 16.46 3.94
CA TRP A 33 10.80 16.95 3.92
C TRP A 33 11.80 15.81 3.76
N TYR A 34 11.61 14.73 4.52
CA TYR A 34 12.46 13.53 4.46
C TYR A 34 12.36 12.86 3.09
N ALA A 35 11.15 12.59 2.61
CA ALA A 35 10.91 11.97 1.30
C ALA A 35 11.44 12.79 0.12
N MET A 36 11.53 14.10 0.26
CA MET A 36 12.11 14.96 -0.78
C MET A 36 13.62 14.88 -0.87
N ARG A 37 14.30 14.45 0.18
CA ARG A 37 15.78 14.46 0.27
C ARG A 37 16.42 13.09 0.17
N THR A 38 15.68 12.04 0.47
CA THR A 38 16.21 10.68 0.58
C THR A 38 15.45 9.70 -0.29
N LEU A 39 16.21 8.87 -0.99
CA LEU A 39 15.71 7.67 -1.64
C LEU A 39 16.25 6.48 -0.86
N GLN A 40 15.35 5.66 -0.33
CA GLN A 40 15.72 4.43 0.37
C GLN A 40 15.57 3.25 -0.58
N TYR A 41 16.53 2.35 -0.59
CA TYR A 41 16.39 1.06 -1.23
C TYR A 41 17.17 -0.03 -0.47
N MET A 42 16.70 -1.24 -0.61
CA MET A 42 17.38 -2.42 -0.07
C MET A 42 18.42 -2.90 -1.07
N LEU A 43 19.66 -3.07 -0.62
CA LEU A 43 20.71 -3.76 -1.36
C LEU A 43 20.78 -5.20 -0.85
N PRO A 44 20.59 -6.21 -1.71
CA PRO A 44 20.88 -7.58 -1.34
C PRO A 44 22.41 -7.75 -1.25
N VAL A 45 22.94 -7.73 -0.04
CA VAL A 45 24.34 -8.03 0.24
C VAL A 45 24.40 -9.41 0.88
N ALA A 46 25.09 -10.36 0.26
CA ALA A 46 25.41 -11.72 0.70
C ALA A 46 24.84 -12.15 2.09
N GLY A 47 23.52 -12.44 2.13
CA GLY A 47 22.84 -12.94 3.34
C GLY A 47 22.23 -11.89 4.27
N HIS A 48 22.38 -10.59 3.96
CA HIS A 48 21.73 -9.49 4.68
C HIS A 48 21.11 -8.50 3.70
N GLU A 49 19.99 -7.90 4.11
CA GLU A 49 19.36 -6.81 3.39
C GLU A 49 19.74 -5.50 4.10
N ASP A 50 20.64 -4.73 3.49
CA ASP A 50 21.02 -3.43 4.01
C ASP A 50 20.14 -2.33 3.43
N LEU A 51 19.53 -1.55 4.30
CA LEU A 51 18.81 -0.34 3.92
C LEU A 51 19.81 0.76 3.59
N VAL A 52 19.89 1.14 2.31
CA VAL A 52 20.77 2.21 1.85
C VAL A 52 19.98 3.48 1.58
N GLU A 53 20.41 4.58 2.17
CA GLU A 53 19.87 5.90 1.92
C GLU A 53 20.75 6.64 0.91
N ILE A 54 20.15 7.06 -0.20
CA ILE A 54 20.84 7.86 -1.22
C ILE A 54 20.22 9.25 -1.28
N PRO A 55 21.02 10.31 -1.39
CA PRO A 55 20.50 11.64 -1.66
C PRO A 55 19.69 11.67 -2.96
N ASP A 56 18.44 12.11 -2.89
CA ASP A 56 17.59 12.27 -4.06
C ASP A 56 17.58 13.74 -4.56
N SER A 57 17.15 13.92 -5.80
CA SER A 57 17.05 15.23 -6.44
C SER A 57 15.85 16.01 -5.91
N VAL A 58 16.10 16.98 -5.04
CA VAL A 58 15.07 17.88 -4.49
C VAL A 58 14.31 18.60 -5.62
N ILE A 59 15.01 19.00 -6.70
CA ILE A 59 14.38 19.70 -7.84
C ILE A 59 13.38 18.79 -8.55
N ARG A 60 13.75 17.53 -8.80
CA ARG A 60 12.85 16.54 -9.42
C ARG A 60 11.61 16.28 -8.55
N ASN A 61 11.81 16.16 -7.24
CA ASN A 61 10.74 15.92 -6.31
C ASN A 61 9.81 17.13 -6.15
N LEU A 62 10.34 18.35 -6.17
CA LEU A 62 9.55 19.57 -6.22
C LEU A 62 8.74 19.67 -7.52
N ALA A 63 9.33 19.34 -8.67
CA ALA A 63 8.60 19.31 -9.94
C ALA A 63 7.45 18.29 -9.93
N ALA A 64 7.69 17.10 -9.39
CA ALA A 64 6.64 16.08 -9.21
C ALA A 64 5.53 16.57 -8.27
N ALA A 65 5.88 17.18 -7.14
CA ALA A 65 4.92 17.76 -6.21
C ALA A 65 4.09 18.89 -6.86
N ALA A 66 4.73 19.77 -7.63
CA ALA A 66 4.03 20.82 -8.37
C ALA A 66 3.05 20.24 -9.40
N LEU A 67 3.44 19.18 -10.12
CA LEU A 67 2.56 18.49 -11.07
C LEU A 67 1.35 17.88 -10.36
N ILE A 68 1.56 17.26 -9.21
CA ILE A 68 0.48 16.69 -8.38
C ILE A 68 -0.49 17.77 -7.91
N LEU A 69 0.02 18.92 -7.44
CA LEU A 69 -0.80 20.05 -7.01
C LEU A 69 -1.58 20.68 -8.19
N LEU A 70 -0.95 20.78 -9.36
CA LEU A 70 -1.61 21.24 -10.57
C LEU A 70 -2.76 20.31 -10.98
N LEU A 71 -2.52 19.00 -10.97
CA LEU A 71 -3.55 18.01 -11.26
C LEU A 71 -4.72 18.11 -10.27
N TYR A 72 -4.41 18.28 -8.97
CA TYR A 72 -5.42 18.49 -7.94
C TYR A 72 -6.26 19.73 -8.21
N ALA A 73 -5.63 20.84 -8.56
CA ALA A 73 -6.31 22.10 -8.88
C ALA A 73 -7.21 21.96 -10.13
N VAL A 74 -6.72 21.30 -11.18
CA VAL A 74 -7.49 21.02 -12.40
C VAL A 74 -8.71 20.16 -12.11
N LEU A 75 -8.54 19.04 -11.39
CA LEU A 75 -9.65 18.17 -11.02
C LEU A 75 -10.69 18.87 -10.15
N THR A 76 -10.24 19.73 -9.22
CA THR A 76 -11.15 20.57 -8.42
C THR A 76 -11.90 21.59 -9.28
N ALA A 77 -11.25 22.18 -10.26
CA ALA A 77 -11.89 23.11 -11.20
C ALA A 77 -12.91 22.40 -12.11
N VAL A 78 -12.58 21.19 -12.57
CA VAL A 78 -13.52 20.33 -13.34
C VAL A 78 -14.73 19.99 -12.48
N GLU A 79 -14.53 19.56 -11.22
CA GLU A 79 -15.65 19.25 -10.31
C GLU A 79 -16.62 20.42 -10.13
N LYS A 80 -16.11 21.65 -10.04
CA LYS A 80 -16.94 22.86 -9.90
C LYS A 80 -17.73 23.23 -11.16
N LYS A 81 -17.25 22.85 -12.34
CA LYS A 81 -17.85 23.21 -13.64
C LYS A 81 -18.66 22.10 -14.28
N ALA A 82 -18.35 20.85 -13.95
CA ALA A 82 -19.00 19.69 -14.52
C ALA A 82 -20.27 19.32 -13.73
N GLY A 83 -21.28 18.83 -14.44
CA GLY A 83 -22.46 18.27 -13.78
C GLY A 83 -22.16 16.95 -13.06
N ASP A 84 -22.98 16.60 -12.06
CA ASP A 84 -22.78 15.44 -11.18
C ASP A 84 -22.57 14.13 -11.95
N LYS A 85 -23.26 13.94 -13.07
CA LYS A 85 -23.10 12.74 -13.91
C LYS A 85 -21.67 12.60 -14.44
N ILE A 86 -21.08 13.70 -14.91
CA ILE A 86 -19.70 13.70 -15.43
C ILE A 86 -18.72 13.38 -14.32
N VAL A 87 -18.89 14.00 -13.14
CA VAL A 87 -18.04 13.75 -11.97
C VAL A 87 -18.07 12.28 -11.55
N ILE A 88 -19.27 11.66 -11.52
CA ILE A 88 -19.43 10.24 -11.20
C ILE A 88 -18.72 9.37 -12.24
N TRP A 89 -18.87 9.67 -13.53
CA TRP A 89 -18.19 8.95 -14.59
C TRP A 89 -16.66 9.07 -14.50
N CYS A 90 -16.12 10.25 -14.25
CA CYS A 90 -14.69 10.47 -14.07
C CYS A 90 -14.12 9.62 -12.91
N LYS A 91 -14.83 9.54 -11.77
CA LYS A 91 -14.43 8.71 -10.63
C LYS A 91 -14.43 7.22 -11.00
N ARG A 92 -15.46 6.74 -11.70
CA ARG A 92 -15.54 5.35 -12.15
C ARG A 92 -14.44 5.00 -13.15
N ILE A 93 -14.21 5.87 -14.13
CA ILE A 93 -13.14 5.68 -15.12
C ILE A 93 -11.77 5.63 -14.41
N ALA A 94 -11.50 6.54 -13.49
CA ALA A 94 -10.23 6.57 -12.78
C ALA A 94 -9.96 5.28 -11.98
N VAL A 95 -10.95 4.77 -11.23
CA VAL A 95 -10.78 3.51 -10.49
C VAL A 95 -10.64 2.32 -11.43
N THR A 96 -11.44 2.25 -12.50
CA THR A 96 -11.34 1.16 -13.48
C THR A 96 -9.96 1.15 -14.16
N LEU A 97 -9.47 2.31 -14.59
CA LEU A 97 -8.13 2.42 -15.18
C LEU A 97 -7.03 2.06 -14.18
N GLY A 98 -7.15 2.48 -12.92
CA GLY A 98 -6.22 2.11 -11.86
C GLY A 98 -6.19 0.60 -11.61
N MET A 99 -7.35 -0.04 -11.54
CA MET A 99 -7.47 -1.49 -11.38
C MET A 99 -6.93 -2.26 -12.58
N LEU A 100 -7.29 -1.85 -13.81
CA LEU A 100 -6.80 -2.47 -15.04
C LEU A 100 -5.28 -2.33 -15.16
N TRP A 101 -4.76 -1.14 -14.88
CA TRP A 101 -3.33 -0.89 -14.89
C TRP A 101 -2.59 -1.79 -13.90
N GLN A 102 -3.05 -1.86 -12.65
CA GLN A 102 -2.45 -2.70 -11.63
C GLN A 102 -2.56 -4.19 -11.97
N GLY A 103 -3.72 -4.62 -12.45
CA GLY A 103 -3.94 -6.02 -12.87
C GLY A 103 -3.04 -6.41 -14.03
N ILE A 104 -3.04 -5.63 -15.11
CA ILE A 104 -2.23 -5.92 -16.31
C ILE A 104 -0.73 -5.84 -15.98
N ALA A 105 -0.30 -4.75 -15.34
CA ALA A 105 1.11 -4.58 -15.00
C ALA A 105 1.59 -5.64 -14.01
N GLY A 106 0.76 -6.03 -13.03
CA GLY A 106 1.05 -7.10 -12.09
C GLY A 106 1.15 -8.46 -12.77
N LEU A 107 0.19 -8.82 -13.63
CA LEU A 107 0.24 -10.08 -14.39
C LEU A 107 1.42 -10.11 -15.36
N CYS A 108 1.68 -9.03 -16.09
CA CYS A 108 2.86 -8.95 -16.97
C CYS A 108 4.15 -9.15 -16.16
N TRP A 109 4.21 -8.60 -14.95
CA TRP A 109 5.36 -8.78 -14.06
C TRP A 109 5.50 -10.24 -13.62
N VAL A 110 4.43 -10.87 -13.15
CA VAL A 110 4.44 -12.29 -12.73
C VAL A 110 4.89 -13.19 -13.86
N LEU A 111 4.41 -12.95 -15.09
CA LEU A 111 4.75 -13.76 -16.25
C LEU A 111 6.16 -13.49 -16.81
N ALA A 112 6.69 -12.27 -16.63
CA ALA A 112 8.01 -11.88 -17.15
C ALA A 112 9.15 -12.07 -16.15
N ALA A 113 8.86 -12.03 -14.85
CA ALA A 113 9.83 -12.21 -13.80
C ALA A 113 9.86 -13.69 -13.39
N ASP A 114 10.74 -14.45 -13.97
CA ASP A 114 11.02 -15.83 -13.55
C ASP A 114 11.78 -15.80 -12.19
N ARG A 115 11.06 -15.42 -11.13
CA ARG A 115 11.63 -15.23 -9.81
C ARG A 115 11.44 -16.46 -8.94
N VAL A 116 12.53 -16.90 -8.38
CA VAL A 116 12.54 -17.88 -7.30
C VAL A 116 12.38 -17.16 -5.97
N PRO A 117 11.52 -17.66 -5.05
CA PRO A 117 11.40 -17.10 -3.71
C PRO A 117 12.76 -17.04 -3.01
N SER A 118 13.04 -15.95 -2.31
CA SER A 118 14.31 -15.76 -1.59
C SER A 118 14.06 -15.24 -0.17
N ALA A 119 15.06 -15.38 0.69
CA ALA A 119 15.03 -14.92 2.08
C ALA A 119 13.76 -15.37 2.83
N ASP A 120 13.11 -14.47 3.54
CA ASP A 120 11.91 -14.76 4.35
C ASP A 120 10.79 -15.42 3.55
N GLN A 121 10.62 -15.01 2.29
CA GLN A 121 9.58 -15.58 1.43
C GLN A 121 9.83 -17.06 1.13
N ALA A 122 11.08 -17.45 0.91
CA ALA A 122 11.44 -18.87 0.73
C ALA A 122 11.17 -19.67 2.01
N SER A 123 11.43 -19.08 3.18
CA SER A 123 11.17 -19.72 4.47
C SER A 123 9.67 -19.89 4.74
N VAL A 124 8.85 -18.89 4.38
CA VAL A 124 7.38 -18.95 4.53
C VAL A 124 6.80 -20.03 3.62
N ILE A 125 7.21 -20.07 2.35
CA ILE A 125 6.76 -21.09 1.39
C ILE A 125 7.23 -22.49 1.81
N GLY A 126 8.49 -22.62 2.24
CA GLY A 126 9.02 -23.87 2.76
C GLY A 126 8.20 -24.40 3.94
N ALA A 127 7.93 -23.55 4.93
CA ALA A 127 7.09 -23.89 6.06
C ALA A 127 5.67 -24.30 5.66
N ALA A 128 5.07 -23.63 4.67
CA ALA A 128 3.74 -23.97 4.15
C ALA A 128 3.74 -25.37 3.49
N ILE A 129 4.80 -25.70 2.75
CA ILE A 129 4.98 -27.04 2.13
C ILE A 129 5.17 -28.11 3.21
N ASP A 130 6.00 -27.84 4.22
CA ASP A 130 6.21 -28.74 5.35
C ASP A 130 4.89 -29.03 6.08
N PHE A 131 4.07 -28.01 6.33
CA PHE A 131 2.76 -28.15 6.99
C PHE A 131 1.77 -29.00 6.15
N ILE A 132 1.81 -28.91 4.83
CA ILE A 132 1.02 -29.78 3.95
C ILE A 132 1.41 -31.24 4.13
N GLN A 133 2.70 -31.52 4.34
CA GLN A 133 3.25 -32.84 4.58
C GLN A 133 3.05 -33.33 6.02
N GLY A 134 2.53 -32.47 6.90
CA GLY A 134 2.33 -32.77 8.32
C GLY A 134 3.59 -32.58 9.17
N ASP A 135 4.63 -31.96 8.62
CA ASP A 135 5.83 -31.57 9.36
C ASP A 135 5.67 -30.15 9.93
N TYR A 136 5.65 -30.06 11.25
CA TYR A 136 5.56 -28.82 12.00
C TYR A 136 6.87 -28.45 12.69
N GLY A 137 7.99 -29.03 12.30
CA GLY A 137 9.31 -28.81 12.88
C GLY A 137 9.74 -27.34 12.86
N THR A 138 9.27 -26.57 11.87
CA THR A 138 9.54 -25.12 11.77
C THR A 138 8.94 -24.28 12.91
N LEU A 139 8.02 -24.84 13.72
CA LEU A 139 7.46 -24.18 14.91
C LEU A 139 8.36 -24.31 16.15
N ALA A 140 9.42 -25.12 16.11
CA ALA A 140 10.36 -25.22 17.23
C ALA A 140 11.00 -23.85 17.55
N PRO A 141 11.32 -23.55 18.82
CA PRO A 141 11.77 -22.22 19.24
C PRO A 141 13.00 -21.65 18.53
N ASP A 142 13.85 -22.54 18.01
CA ASP A 142 15.07 -22.21 17.26
C ASP A 142 14.91 -22.25 15.75
N HIS A 143 13.70 -22.55 15.25
CA HIS A 143 13.37 -22.58 13.84
C HIS A 143 12.63 -21.32 13.40
N TYR A 144 12.47 -21.15 12.06
CA TYR A 144 11.97 -19.91 11.46
C TYR A 144 10.63 -19.43 12.04
N CYS A 145 9.60 -20.28 12.06
CA CYS A 145 8.28 -19.90 12.57
C CYS A 145 8.25 -19.75 14.10
N GLY A 146 9.13 -20.44 14.84
CA GLY A 146 9.29 -20.27 16.27
C GLY A 146 9.91 -18.92 16.63
N LEU A 147 10.90 -18.46 15.85
CA LEU A 147 11.53 -17.15 15.99
C LEU A 147 10.64 -16.01 15.49
N TYR A 148 9.92 -16.24 14.39
CA TYR A 148 9.12 -15.23 13.69
C TYR A 148 7.64 -15.62 13.67
N ALA A 149 7.04 -15.76 14.86
CA ALA A 149 5.63 -16.19 15.01
C ALA A 149 4.62 -15.33 14.24
N HIS A 150 4.94 -14.06 13.92
CA HIS A 150 4.12 -13.20 13.10
C HIS A 150 4.02 -13.65 11.63
N GLN A 151 4.93 -14.50 11.16
CA GLN A 151 4.89 -15.09 9.83
C GLN A 151 3.92 -16.28 9.70
N LEU A 152 3.36 -16.78 10.80
CA LEU A 152 2.39 -17.88 10.76
C LEU A 152 1.12 -17.55 9.96
N GLY A 153 0.70 -16.28 9.93
CA GLY A 153 -0.42 -15.84 9.10
C GLY A 153 -0.17 -16.05 7.59
N PRO A 154 0.91 -15.51 7.03
CA PRO A 154 1.35 -15.83 5.67
C PRO A 154 1.50 -17.33 5.41
N VAL A 155 2.18 -18.08 6.27
CA VAL A 155 2.35 -19.54 6.12
C VAL A 155 1.01 -20.26 6.03
N ALA A 156 0.06 -19.96 6.92
CA ALA A 156 -1.26 -20.58 6.90
C ALA A 156 -2.06 -20.22 5.65
N MET A 157 -1.91 -18.98 5.16
CA MET A 157 -2.55 -18.55 3.91
C MET A 157 -1.98 -19.33 2.71
N GLU A 158 -0.67 -19.47 2.62
CA GLU A 158 -0.01 -20.20 1.53
C GLU A 158 -0.31 -21.71 1.60
N GLU A 159 -0.28 -22.31 2.79
CA GLU A 159 -0.71 -23.69 3.01
C GLU A 159 -2.14 -23.92 2.50
N MET A 160 -3.08 -23.03 2.86
CA MET A 160 -4.47 -23.13 2.42
C MET A 160 -4.57 -23.03 0.89
N LEU A 161 -3.86 -22.10 0.27
CA LEU A 161 -3.85 -21.93 -1.18
C LEU A 161 -3.30 -23.18 -1.88
N PHE A 162 -2.18 -23.72 -1.44
CA PHE A 162 -1.57 -24.93 -2.01
C PHE A 162 -2.47 -26.17 -1.83
N ARG A 163 -3.17 -26.31 -0.71
CA ARG A 163 -4.15 -27.39 -0.50
C ARG A 163 -5.33 -27.29 -1.46
N ILE A 164 -5.82 -26.06 -1.76
CA ILE A 164 -6.95 -25.84 -2.68
C ILE A 164 -6.52 -26.10 -4.13
N LEU A 165 -5.31 -25.71 -4.49
CA LEU A 165 -4.84 -25.76 -5.88
C LEU A 165 -4.15 -27.09 -6.24
N GLY A 166 -3.79 -27.88 -5.22
CA GLY A 166 -3.12 -29.17 -5.39
C GLY A 166 -1.65 -29.08 -5.77
N GLU A 167 -1.10 -27.88 -5.89
CA GLU A 167 0.29 -27.61 -6.26
C GLU A 167 0.88 -26.50 -5.40
N ALA A 168 2.17 -26.65 -5.05
CA ALA A 168 2.95 -25.60 -4.38
C ALA A 168 3.65 -24.74 -5.46
N ASP A 169 2.87 -23.94 -6.19
CA ASP A 169 3.38 -23.04 -7.23
C ASP A 169 3.44 -21.60 -6.73
N TYR A 170 4.65 -21.04 -6.73
CA TYR A 170 4.90 -19.66 -6.34
C TYR A 170 4.19 -18.62 -7.23
N HIS A 171 4.06 -18.89 -8.53
CA HIS A 171 3.35 -17.99 -9.45
C HIS A 171 1.90 -17.79 -9.05
N VAL A 172 1.27 -18.81 -8.51
CA VAL A 172 -0.12 -18.73 -8.03
C VAL A 172 -0.23 -17.76 -6.86
N ILE A 173 0.72 -17.80 -5.91
CA ILE A 173 0.77 -16.84 -4.80
C ILE A 173 0.90 -15.42 -5.35
N GLN A 174 1.79 -15.19 -6.30
CA GLN A 174 1.98 -13.89 -6.93
C GLN A 174 0.70 -13.40 -7.61
N ILE A 175 -0.02 -14.27 -8.33
CA ILE A 175 -1.30 -13.93 -8.96
C ILE A 175 -2.33 -13.55 -7.90
N VAL A 176 -2.42 -14.30 -6.80
CA VAL A 176 -3.31 -13.97 -5.68
C VAL A 176 -2.99 -12.59 -5.11
N PHE A 177 -1.70 -12.25 -4.92
CA PHE A 177 -1.30 -10.92 -4.49
C PHE A 177 -1.69 -9.83 -5.50
N VAL A 178 -1.56 -10.07 -6.80
CA VAL A 178 -2.06 -9.13 -7.84
C VAL A 178 -3.56 -8.89 -7.68
N LEU A 179 -4.34 -9.94 -7.48
CA LEU A 179 -5.80 -9.82 -7.29
C LEU A 179 -6.14 -9.09 -5.99
N LEU A 180 -5.45 -9.38 -4.89
CA LEU A 180 -5.62 -8.67 -3.61
C LEU A 180 -5.27 -7.18 -3.75
N ASN A 181 -4.23 -6.84 -4.51
CA ASN A 181 -3.85 -5.46 -4.79
C ASN A 181 -4.93 -4.73 -5.60
N VAL A 182 -5.49 -5.38 -6.63
CA VAL A 182 -6.61 -4.81 -7.40
C VAL A 182 -7.84 -4.61 -6.51
N ALA A 183 -8.17 -5.58 -5.66
CA ALA A 183 -9.25 -5.45 -4.67
C ALA A 183 -8.97 -4.31 -3.66
N GLY A 184 -7.71 -4.17 -3.22
CA GLY A 184 -7.27 -3.07 -2.35
C GLY A 184 -7.51 -1.70 -2.96
N ILE A 185 -7.24 -1.49 -4.25
CA ILE A 185 -7.55 -0.25 -4.97
C ILE A 185 -9.06 0.04 -4.93
N TYR A 186 -9.89 -0.97 -5.13
CA TYR A 186 -11.33 -0.80 -5.06
C TYR A 186 -11.81 -0.44 -3.65
N CYS A 187 -11.24 -1.05 -2.62
CA CYS A 187 -11.54 -0.70 -1.22
C CYS A 187 -11.11 0.74 -0.90
N ILE A 188 -9.93 1.16 -1.33
CA ILE A 188 -9.45 2.54 -1.17
C ILE A 188 -10.39 3.52 -1.87
N TYR A 189 -10.81 3.21 -3.10
CA TYR A 189 -11.82 4.01 -3.80
C TYR A 189 -13.11 4.16 -2.97
N GLY A 190 -13.62 3.06 -2.40
CA GLY A 190 -14.79 3.07 -1.53
C GLY A 190 -14.61 4.00 -0.33
N ILE A 191 -13.51 3.87 0.38
CA ILE A 191 -13.17 4.70 1.54
C ILE A 191 -13.08 6.18 1.14
N LEU A 192 -12.36 6.50 0.08
CA LEU A 192 -12.18 7.89 -0.37
C LEU A 192 -13.50 8.52 -0.81
N LYS A 193 -14.39 7.73 -1.41
CA LYS A 193 -15.72 8.17 -1.79
C LYS A 193 -16.58 8.53 -0.57
N GLU A 194 -16.54 7.70 0.47
CA GLU A 194 -17.31 7.95 1.71
C GLU A 194 -16.71 9.08 2.56
N VAL A 195 -15.39 9.14 2.70
CA VAL A 195 -14.72 10.13 3.55
C VAL A 195 -14.76 11.54 2.96
N SER A 196 -14.53 11.68 1.68
CA SER A 196 -14.43 12.99 1.02
C SER A 196 -15.43 13.19 -0.10
N GLY A 197 -15.65 12.18 -0.91
CA GLY A 197 -16.47 12.24 -2.11
C GLY A 197 -15.97 13.20 -3.20
N ARG A 198 -14.93 14.02 -2.95
CA ARG A 198 -14.39 14.99 -3.92
C ARG A 198 -13.66 14.30 -5.06
N LEU A 199 -13.88 14.78 -6.29
CA LEU A 199 -13.25 14.21 -7.50
C LEU A 199 -11.73 14.14 -7.37
N ALA A 200 -11.09 15.24 -7.00
CA ALA A 200 -9.64 15.31 -6.88
C ALA A 200 -9.09 14.29 -5.89
N VAL A 201 -9.72 14.16 -4.71
CA VAL A 201 -9.29 13.21 -3.65
C VAL A 201 -9.45 11.76 -4.13
N VAL A 202 -10.60 11.45 -4.72
CA VAL A 202 -10.88 10.07 -5.19
C VAL A 202 -9.95 9.67 -6.32
N VAL A 203 -9.79 10.52 -7.34
CA VAL A 203 -8.94 10.21 -8.50
C VAL A 203 -7.48 10.09 -8.10
N MET A 204 -6.96 11.08 -7.39
CA MET A 204 -5.54 11.09 -6.99
C MET A 204 -5.21 9.99 -5.98
N GLY A 205 -6.07 9.77 -4.99
CA GLY A 205 -5.86 8.70 -4.02
C GLY A 205 -5.86 7.32 -4.66
N THR A 206 -6.73 7.09 -5.65
CA THR A 206 -6.77 5.84 -6.42
C THR A 206 -5.51 5.66 -7.29
N LEU A 207 -5.05 6.73 -7.96
CA LEU A 207 -3.82 6.70 -8.76
C LEU A 207 -2.58 6.48 -7.89
N LEU A 208 -2.49 7.15 -6.74
CA LEU A 208 -1.39 6.97 -5.80
C LEU A 208 -1.37 5.54 -5.23
N ALA A 209 -2.52 4.99 -4.85
CA ALA A 209 -2.60 3.60 -4.39
C ALA A 209 -2.09 2.62 -5.46
N GLY A 210 -2.45 2.82 -6.72
CA GLY A 210 -1.96 2.00 -7.84
C GLY A 210 -0.47 2.18 -8.15
N SER A 211 0.14 3.31 -7.79
CA SER A 211 1.55 3.58 -8.05
C SER A 211 2.50 3.10 -6.94
N CYS A 212 2.07 3.13 -5.69
CA CYS A 212 2.89 2.71 -4.54
C CYS A 212 3.31 1.23 -4.60
N MET A 213 2.52 0.38 -5.26
CA MET A 213 2.79 -1.05 -5.38
C MET A 213 3.88 -1.42 -6.40
N LYS A 214 4.45 -0.43 -7.10
CA LYS A 214 5.49 -0.64 -8.13
C LYS A 214 6.93 -0.53 -7.65
N SER A 215 7.18 -0.02 -6.45
CA SER A 215 8.54 0.36 -6.07
C SER A 215 9.50 -0.82 -5.92
N GLU A 216 9.00 -2.03 -5.65
CA GLU A 216 9.83 -3.23 -5.53
C GLU A 216 10.20 -3.88 -6.87
N ALA A 217 9.49 -3.53 -7.94
CA ALA A 217 9.63 -4.21 -9.24
C ALA A 217 10.82 -3.75 -10.10
N LYS A 218 11.56 -2.71 -9.73
CA LYS A 218 12.50 -2.02 -10.64
C LYS A 218 13.98 -2.35 -10.40
N ARG A 219 14.32 -3.39 -9.63
CA ARG A 219 15.72 -3.69 -9.29
C ARG A 219 16.06 -5.17 -9.41
N SER A 220 16.31 -5.57 -10.63
CA SER A 220 17.20 -6.66 -10.96
C SER A 220 18.18 -6.16 -12.00
#